data_f0dfe46b6c66307ff7a91ba775313e35
#
_entry.id   f0dfe46b6c66307ff7a91ba775313e35
#
_cell.length_a   1.000
_cell.length_b   1.000
_cell.length_c   1.000
_cell.angle_alpha   90.00
_cell.angle_beta   90.00
_cell.angle_gamma   90.00
#
_symmetry.space_group_name_H-M   'P 1'
#
loop_
_entity.id
_entity.type
_entity.pdbx_description
1 polymer ?
#
loop_
_entity_poly.entity_id
_entity_poly.type
_entity_poly.pdbx_seq_one_letter_code
_entity_poly.pdbx_strand_id
1 'polypeptide(L)'
;MTPQLDRRSFLKAMGIVTAAAACGGGGAGAPAPATATGAAPTAAAKPSGRISVYSALNESTNNQFVAAFKAATPGVEVDLLPLAAAGELQTRIKAEKASPKADVFIGGDSSFHDGLGKDGLLETYESPAASAVAKESKDPNRNWTGFYFGIFGIVMNTDRVNKEVGGAKPTSWDDLLDPKWKGKLILGSPITTGGGYIFIATQVFRFNKDEAKAMDYMKRFHANVAQYPGTSPQAIQLVSQGQFVAAPNWAHDILTEKVKNPGIDLAIPKGTGYEIGAVSVIKGTKNPVAAKAFVDWVLTKEAGELNVKLSNRVSVRTDVPPAPGAPTLTSVELVNYDRDWAAANKDRLLKLWQQTVGI
;
A
#
# COMPACT_ATOMS: atom_id res chain seq x y z
N MET A 1 41.82 5.07 12.76
CA MET A 1 42.61 5.89 11.82
C MET A 1 41.91 5.87 10.49
N THR A 2 41.08 6.88 10.24
CA THR A 2 40.34 7.14 8.99
C THR A 2 41.11 8.19 8.19
N PRO A 3 41.30 8.05 6.88
CA PRO A 3 41.77 9.18 6.08
C PRO A 3 40.57 9.95 5.52
N GLN A 4 40.52 11.24 5.90
CA GLN A 4 39.73 12.26 5.21
C GLN A 4 40.28 12.51 3.79
N LEU A 5 39.42 12.54 2.79
CA LEU A 5 39.71 13.02 1.44
C LEU A 5 39.24 14.47 1.32
N ASP A 6 40.22 15.33 0.98
CA ASP A 6 40.15 16.78 0.89
C ASP A 6 39.40 17.26 -0.40
N ARG A 7 38.58 18.31 -0.19
CA ARG A 7 37.75 18.97 -1.20
C ARG A 7 38.53 20.12 -1.90
N ARG A 8 39.65 19.85 -2.56
CA ARG A 8 40.32 20.90 -3.34
C ARG A 8 41.21 20.31 -4.43
N SER A 9 40.63 19.87 -5.54
CA SER A 9 41.44 19.70 -6.79
C SER A 9 40.50 19.33 -7.97
N PHE A 10 39.69 20.27 -8.42
CA PHE A 10 39.08 20.16 -9.78
C PHE A 10 38.79 21.54 -10.37
N LEU A 11 39.82 22.31 -10.59
CA LEU A 11 39.76 23.52 -11.41
C LEU A 11 41.16 23.75 -11.99
N LYS A 12 41.36 23.35 -13.28
CA LYS A 12 42.33 23.95 -14.22
C LYS A 12 42.50 23.03 -15.44
N ALA A 13 41.82 23.35 -16.52
CA ALA A 13 42.33 23.21 -17.89
C ALA A 13 41.37 23.96 -18.84
N MET A 14 41.57 25.28 -18.93
CA MET A 14 41.15 26.09 -20.04
C MET A 14 42.37 26.19 -20.99
N GLY A 15 42.27 25.60 -22.18
CA GLY A 15 43.24 25.75 -23.25
C GLY A 15 42.69 26.66 -24.35
N ILE A 16 43.25 27.83 -24.46
CA ILE A 16 43.04 28.82 -25.54
C ILE A 16 43.84 28.32 -26.75
N VAL A 17 43.22 28.28 -27.94
CA VAL A 17 43.93 28.22 -29.24
C VAL A 17 43.45 29.37 -30.11
N THR A 18 44.39 30.23 -30.39
CA THR A 18 44.32 31.44 -31.21
C THR A 18 44.31 31.13 -32.70
N ALA A 19 43.67 32.05 -33.43
CA ALA A 19 43.50 32.12 -34.87
C ALA A 19 44.79 32.31 -35.68
N ALA A 20 44.82 31.79 -36.88
CA ALA A 20 45.63 32.32 -37.99
C ALA A 20 44.80 32.34 -39.26
N ALA A 21 44.70 33.51 -39.86
CA ALA A 21 44.06 33.78 -41.15
C ALA A 21 45.03 33.51 -42.31
N ALA A 22 44.51 32.91 -43.40
CA ALA A 22 45.17 33.10 -44.75
C ALA A 22 44.06 33.08 -45.80
N CYS A 23 44.13 34.08 -46.69
CA CYS A 23 43.24 34.35 -47.77
C CYS A 23 43.46 33.37 -48.98
N GLY A 24 42.38 33.10 -49.76
CA GLY A 24 42.49 32.55 -51.09
C GLY A 24 41.16 32.08 -51.71
N GLY A 25 40.59 32.83 -52.54
CA GLY A 25 39.48 32.87 -53.43
C GLY A 25 38.87 31.59 -54.03
N GLY A 26 37.61 31.74 -54.47
CA GLY A 26 36.94 30.84 -55.41
C GLY A 26 35.54 30.44 -54.98
N GLY A 27 34.53 31.04 -55.61
CA GLY A 27 33.12 30.85 -55.31
C GLY A 27 32.54 29.49 -55.67
N ALA A 28 31.64 29.05 -54.91
CA ALA A 28 30.48 28.20 -55.26
C ALA A 28 29.47 28.26 -54.09
N GLY A 29 28.20 28.47 -54.36
CA GLY A 29 27.15 28.73 -53.41
C GLY A 29 27.00 27.63 -52.41
N ALA A 30 27.05 28.03 -51.14
CA ALA A 30 26.70 27.18 -50.03
C ALA A 30 25.17 27.14 -49.88
N PRO A 31 24.56 25.97 -49.65
CA PRO A 31 23.17 25.90 -49.27
C PRO A 31 23.01 26.49 -47.87
N ALA A 32 21.96 27.30 -47.69
CA ALA A 32 21.60 27.89 -46.41
C ALA A 32 21.41 26.81 -45.34
N PRO A 33 21.80 27.06 -44.07
CA PRO A 33 21.56 26.10 -43.01
C PRO A 33 20.04 25.95 -42.84
N ALA A 34 19.56 24.69 -42.97
CA ALA A 34 18.20 24.33 -42.65
C ALA A 34 17.96 24.69 -41.18
N THR A 35 17.12 25.68 -40.92
CA THR A 35 16.53 25.97 -39.62
C THR A 35 15.82 24.72 -39.17
N ALA A 36 16.40 24.01 -38.16
CA ALA A 36 15.71 22.95 -37.43
C ALA A 36 14.45 23.58 -36.81
N THR A 37 13.33 23.38 -37.45
CA THR A 37 12.02 23.66 -36.86
C THR A 37 11.89 22.79 -35.65
N GLY A 38 12.11 23.37 -34.45
CA GLY A 38 11.85 22.72 -33.20
C GLY A 38 10.40 22.23 -33.21
N ALA A 39 10.20 20.92 -33.15
CA ALA A 39 8.88 20.35 -33.02
C ALA A 39 8.23 20.97 -31.76
N ALA A 40 7.13 21.68 -31.92
CA ALA A 40 6.34 22.17 -30.79
C ALA A 40 6.00 20.99 -29.93
N PRO A 41 6.03 21.13 -28.57
CA PRO A 41 5.65 20.04 -27.69
C PRO A 41 4.23 19.61 -28.04
N THR A 42 4.08 18.36 -28.47
CA THR A 42 2.78 17.76 -28.78
C THR A 42 1.95 17.85 -27.50
N ALA A 43 0.83 18.57 -27.54
CA ALA A 43 -0.06 18.68 -26.40
C ALA A 43 -0.42 17.26 -25.93
N ALA A 44 -0.21 16.98 -24.65
CA ALA A 44 -0.51 15.68 -24.07
C ALA A 44 -1.96 15.30 -24.38
N ALA A 45 -2.18 14.11 -24.93
CA ALA A 45 -3.52 13.63 -25.28
C ALA A 45 -4.40 13.66 -24.04
N LYS A 46 -5.59 14.27 -24.15
CA LYS A 46 -6.57 14.29 -23.04
C LYS A 46 -6.99 12.84 -22.73
N PRO A 47 -7.02 12.44 -21.44
CA PRO A 47 -7.49 11.12 -21.04
C PRO A 47 -8.93 10.90 -21.52
N SER A 48 -9.19 9.78 -22.17
CA SER A 48 -10.54 9.42 -22.64
C SER A 48 -10.66 7.90 -22.81
N GLY A 49 -11.87 7.42 -22.95
CA GLY A 49 -12.18 6.00 -23.18
C GLY A 49 -12.50 5.28 -21.87
N ARG A 50 -12.33 3.96 -21.84
CA ARG A 50 -12.76 3.09 -20.73
C ARG A 50 -11.57 2.35 -20.14
N ILE A 51 -11.51 2.30 -18.80
CA ILE A 51 -10.54 1.52 -18.05
C ILE A 51 -11.22 0.54 -17.10
N SER A 52 -10.57 -0.60 -16.88
CA SER A 52 -10.96 -1.59 -15.89
C SER A 52 -10.08 -1.47 -14.65
N VAL A 53 -10.69 -1.17 -13.49
CA VAL A 53 -10.00 -1.00 -12.21
C VAL A 53 -10.30 -2.18 -11.30
N TYR A 54 -9.26 -2.95 -10.94
CA TYR A 54 -9.35 -3.99 -9.93
C TYR A 54 -9.03 -3.37 -8.57
N SER A 55 -9.99 -3.42 -7.65
CA SER A 55 -9.89 -2.69 -6.39
C SER A 55 -10.07 -3.57 -5.16
N ALA A 56 -9.11 -3.49 -4.25
CA ALA A 56 -9.16 -4.10 -2.91
C ALA A 56 -9.73 -3.15 -1.83
N LEU A 57 -10.26 -2.00 -2.23
CA LEU A 57 -10.92 -1.08 -1.31
C LEU A 57 -12.34 -1.57 -0.99
N ASN A 58 -12.91 -1.10 0.13
CA ASN A 58 -14.30 -1.38 0.47
C ASN A 58 -15.27 -0.64 -0.47
N GLU A 59 -16.47 -1.17 -0.61
CA GLU A 59 -17.47 -0.76 -1.60
C GLU A 59 -17.80 0.74 -1.51
N SER A 60 -18.03 1.26 -0.31
CA SER A 60 -18.37 2.68 -0.12
C SER A 60 -17.26 3.62 -0.60
N THR A 61 -16.00 3.27 -0.36
CA THR A 61 -14.84 4.02 -0.86
C THR A 61 -14.75 3.93 -2.38
N ASN A 62 -14.90 2.73 -2.94
CA ASN A 62 -14.84 2.48 -4.37
C ASN A 62 -15.82 3.35 -5.16
N ASN A 63 -17.10 3.32 -4.77
CA ASN A 63 -18.15 4.05 -5.48
C ASN A 63 -17.91 5.56 -5.50
N GLN A 64 -17.47 6.12 -4.36
CA GLN A 64 -17.20 7.55 -4.26
C GLN A 64 -15.88 7.95 -4.95
N PHE A 65 -14.84 7.08 -4.93
CA PHE A 65 -13.60 7.31 -5.67
C PHE A 65 -13.86 7.35 -7.18
N VAL A 66 -14.61 6.37 -7.71
CA VAL A 66 -14.95 6.35 -9.14
C VAL A 66 -15.76 7.58 -9.53
N ALA A 67 -16.77 7.95 -8.72
CA ALA A 67 -17.58 9.14 -8.99
C ALA A 67 -16.75 10.42 -9.00
N ALA A 68 -15.84 10.60 -8.02
CA ALA A 68 -14.99 11.77 -7.93
C ALA A 68 -13.95 11.82 -9.07
N PHE A 69 -13.35 10.68 -9.43
CA PHE A 69 -12.46 10.60 -10.59
C PHE A 69 -13.17 10.97 -11.89
N LYS A 70 -14.36 10.43 -12.13
CA LYS A 70 -15.15 10.77 -13.34
C LYS A 70 -15.51 12.25 -13.41
N ALA A 71 -15.79 12.88 -12.28
CA ALA A 71 -16.01 14.33 -12.22
C ALA A 71 -14.74 15.13 -12.54
N ALA A 72 -13.57 14.68 -12.06
CA ALA A 72 -12.28 15.33 -12.30
C ALA A 72 -11.72 15.06 -13.71
N THR A 73 -12.10 13.93 -14.33
CA THR A 73 -11.57 13.47 -15.62
C THR A 73 -12.72 13.09 -16.56
N PRO A 74 -13.52 14.09 -17.03
CA PRO A 74 -14.61 13.84 -17.95
C PRO A 74 -14.10 13.19 -19.25
N GLY A 75 -14.74 12.13 -19.69
CA GLY A 75 -14.35 11.35 -20.89
C GLY A 75 -13.69 10.03 -20.57
N VAL A 76 -13.36 9.74 -19.29
CA VAL A 76 -12.92 8.39 -18.87
C VAL A 76 -14.07 7.67 -18.14
N GLU A 77 -14.43 6.51 -18.67
CA GLU A 77 -15.34 5.56 -18.01
C GLU A 77 -14.55 4.53 -17.22
N VAL A 78 -15.10 4.12 -16.05
CA VAL A 78 -14.46 3.15 -15.16
C VAL A 78 -15.36 1.94 -14.98
N ASP A 79 -14.86 0.77 -15.40
CA ASP A 79 -15.41 -0.54 -15.04
C ASP A 79 -14.69 -1.03 -13.78
N LEU A 80 -15.40 -1.06 -12.67
CA LEU A 80 -14.84 -1.44 -11.39
C LEU A 80 -15.09 -2.92 -11.10
N LEU A 81 -14.01 -3.66 -10.76
CA LEU A 81 -14.09 -4.97 -10.13
C LEU A 81 -13.68 -4.84 -8.65
N PRO A 82 -14.65 -4.70 -7.73
CA PRO A 82 -14.35 -4.65 -6.30
C PRO A 82 -14.19 -6.06 -5.76
N LEU A 83 -13.10 -6.31 -5.05
CA LEU A 83 -12.85 -7.57 -4.35
C LEU A 83 -11.98 -7.27 -3.12
N ALA A 84 -12.58 -7.32 -1.92
CA ALA A 84 -11.88 -6.99 -0.66
C ALA A 84 -10.81 -8.02 -0.24
N ALA A 85 -10.20 -8.69 -1.22
CA ALA A 85 -9.17 -9.71 -1.08
C ALA A 85 -8.05 -9.46 -2.11
N ALA A 86 -7.08 -8.60 -1.76
CA ALA A 86 -6.00 -8.21 -2.66
C ALA A 86 -5.20 -9.40 -3.22
N GLY A 87 -5.06 -10.48 -2.44
CA GLY A 87 -4.40 -11.71 -2.90
C GLY A 87 -5.14 -12.43 -4.03
N GLU A 88 -6.48 -12.39 -4.01
CA GLU A 88 -7.29 -12.95 -5.10
C GLU A 88 -7.18 -12.09 -6.37
N LEU A 89 -7.17 -10.77 -6.22
CA LEU A 89 -6.93 -9.85 -7.34
C LEU A 89 -5.53 -10.06 -7.95
N GLN A 90 -4.50 -10.22 -7.12
CA GLN A 90 -3.16 -10.55 -7.58
C GLN A 90 -3.14 -11.86 -8.37
N THR A 91 -3.77 -12.91 -7.84
CA THR A 91 -3.86 -14.21 -8.49
C THR A 91 -4.56 -14.11 -9.85
N ARG A 92 -5.65 -13.33 -9.91
CA ARG A 92 -6.40 -13.08 -11.13
C ARG A 92 -5.57 -12.34 -12.17
N ILE A 93 -4.86 -11.27 -11.78
CA ILE A 93 -3.96 -10.52 -12.69
C ILE A 93 -2.88 -11.45 -13.25
N LYS A 94 -2.29 -12.31 -12.40
CA LYS A 94 -1.30 -13.32 -12.87
C LYS A 94 -1.90 -14.31 -13.86
N ALA A 95 -3.12 -14.77 -13.64
CA ALA A 95 -3.81 -15.67 -14.57
C ALA A 95 -4.13 -14.99 -15.90
N GLU A 96 -4.40 -13.69 -15.89
CA GLU A 96 -4.73 -12.88 -17.08
C GLU A 96 -3.52 -12.33 -17.83
N LYS A 97 -2.26 -12.70 -17.44
CA LYS A 97 -1.01 -12.13 -17.97
C LYS A 97 -0.88 -12.14 -19.50
N ALA A 98 -1.45 -13.16 -20.19
CA ALA A 98 -1.39 -13.27 -21.65
C ALA A 98 -2.35 -12.31 -22.36
N SER A 99 -3.41 -11.86 -21.70
CA SER A 99 -4.40 -10.91 -22.22
C SER A 99 -4.99 -10.14 -21.03
N PRO A 100 -4.30 -9.10 -20.53
CA PRO A 100 -4.72 -8.35 -19.36
C PRO A 100 -6.15 -7.80 -19.50
N LYS A 101 -6.94 -7.95 -18.44
CA LYS A 101 -8.31 -7.42 -18.35
C LYS A 101 -8.35 -6.16 -17.50
N ALA A 102 -7.48 -6.07 -16.49
CA ALA A 102 -7.32 -4.87 -15.69
C ALA A 102 -6.39 -3.87 -16.36
N ASP A 103 -6.68 -2.59 -16.18
CA ASP A 103 -5.81 -1.47 -16.53
C ASP A 103 -5.10 -0.91 -15.29
N VAL A 104 -5.78 -0.96 -14.13
CA VAL A 104 -5.28 -0.47 -12.84
C VAL A 104 -5.57 -1.49 -11.75
N PHE A 105 -4.61 -1.66 -10.83
CA PHE A 105 -4.81 -2.33 -9.55
C PHE A 105 -4.66 -1.31 -8.42
N ILE A 106 -5.67 -1.21 -7.54
CA ILE A 106 -5.68 -0.25 -6.43
C ILE A 106 -6.05 -0.91 -5.10
N GLY A 107 -5.33 -0.53 -4.05
CA GLY A 107 -5.56 -1.00 -2.67
C GLY A 107 -4.86 -2.32 -2.37
N GLY A 108 -5.01 -2.74 -1.11
CA GLY A 108 -4.23 -3.83 -0.54
C GLY A 108 -2.79 -3.43 -0.23
N ASP A 109 -2.14 -4.27 0.58
CA ASP A 109 -0.73 -4.08 0.95
C ASP A 109 0.19 -4.09 -0.27
N SER A 110 1.19 -3.22 -0.27
CA SER A 110 2.14 -3.07 -1.38
C SER A 110 2.87 -4.36 -1.75
N SER A 111 2.96 -5.35 -0.86
CA SER A 111 3.57 -6.65 -1.17
C SER A 111 2.86 -7.42 -2.29
N PHE A 112 1.55 -7.18 -2.49
CA PHE A 112 0.83 -7.74 -3.62
C PHE A 112 1.25 -7.09 -4.94
N HIS A 113 1.50 -5.78 -4.92
CA HIS A 113 2.02 -5.03 -6.07
C HIS A 113 3.49 -5.40 -6.34
N ASP A 114 4.33 -5.56 -5.31
CA ASP A 114 5.72 -6.04 -5.44
C ASP A 114 5.78 -7.39 -6.16
N GLY A 115 4.88 -8.32 -5.79
CA GLY A 115 4.79 -9.63 -6.44
C GLY A 115 4.46 -9.52 -7.92
N LEU A 116 3.55 -8.63 -8.31
CA LEU A 116 3.23 -8.37 -9.73
C LEU A 116 4.37 -7.66 -10.46
N GLY A 117 5.04 -6.71 -9.80
CA GLY A 117 6.21 -6.01 -10.35
C GLY A 117 7.37 -6.97 -10.64
N LYS A 118 7.68 -7.88 -9.72
CA LYS A 118 8.70 -8.94 -9.89
C LYS A 118 8.37 -9.88 -11.06
N ASP A 119 7.09 -10.17 -11.27
CA ASP A 119 6.60 -10.99 -12.39
C ASP A 119 6.56 -10.19 -13.72
N GLY A 120 6.93 -8.90 -13.72
CA GLY A 120 6.92 -8.04 -14.89
C GLY A 120 5.52 -7.69 -15.41
N LEU A 121 4.49 -7.74 -14.55
CA LEU A 121 3.08 -7.52 -14.89
C LEU A 121 2.60 -6.09 -14.64
N LEU A 122 3.45 -5.23 -14.10
CA LEU A 122 3.17 -3.81 -13.87
C LEU A 122 3.93 -2.92 -14.85
N GLU A 123 3.32 -1.81 -15.22
CA GLU A 123 3.95 -0.75 -16.00
C GLU A 123 4.85 0.08 -15.09
N THR A 124 6.08 0.36 -15.53
CA THR A 124 6.93 1.31 -14.81
C THR A 124 6.39 2.72 -15.04
N TYR A 125 5.83 3.31 -13.99
CA TYR A 125 5.24 4.65 -14.07
C TYR A 125 5.45 5.44 -12.78
N GLU A 126 5.96 6.65 -12.90
CA GLU A 126 6.03 7.62 -11.82
C GLU A 126 5.07 8.77 -12.11
N SER A 127 4.04 8.89 -11.28
CA SER A 127 3.05 9.95 -11.39
C SER A 127 3.67 11.31 -11.04
N PRO A 128 3.40 12.38 -11.80
CA PRO A 128 3.76 13.74 -11.39
C PRO A 128 3.20 14.14 -10.03
N ALA A 129 2.02 13.63 -9.67
CA ALA A 129 1.39 13.88 -8.36
C ALA A 129 2.11 13.17 -7.19
N ALA A 130 2.98 12.19 -7.48
CA ALA A 130 3.75 11.47 -6.47
C ALA A 130 4.90 12.30 -5.86
N SER A 131 5.14 13.53 -6.29
CA SER A 131 6.15 14.42 -5.70
C SER A 131 5.89 14.73 -4.22
N ALA A 132 4.61 14.75 -3.80
CA ALA A 132 4.20 14.94 -2.40
C ALA A 132 4.12 13.64 -1.57
N VAL A 133 4.46 12.50 -2.16
CA VAL A 133 4.50 11.20 -1.50
C VAL A 133 5.93 10.91 -1.06
N ALA A 134 6.12 10.53 0.20
CA ALA A 134 7.43 10.20 0.76
C ALA A 134 8.07 9.01 0.00
N LYS A 135 9.41 9.02 -0.11
CA LYS A 135 10.16 8.01 -0.88
C LYS A 135 9.88 6.58 -0.37
N GLU A 136 9.73 6.42 0.92
CA GLU A 136 9.48 5.15 1.61
C GLU A 136 8.12 4.54 1.25
N SER A 137 7.22 5.35 0.69
CA SER A 137 5.90 4.93 0.23
C SER A 137 5.83 4.69 -1.28
N LYS A 138 6.98 4.53 -1.94
CA LYS A 138 7.09 4.25 -3.38
C LYS A 138 7.93 3.02 -3.64
N ASP A 139 7.62 2.30 -4.71
CA ASP A 139 8.52 1.27 -5.22
C ASP A 139 9.77 1.91 -5.85
N PRO A 140 10.99 1.48 -5.44
CA PRO A 140 12.23 1.95 -6.08
C PRO A 140 12.27 1.73 -7.60
N ASN A 141 11.59 0.69 -8.09
CA ASN A 141 11.47 0.37 -9.52
C ASN A 141 10.30 1.07 -10.20
N ARG A 142 9.54 1.90 -9.47
CA ARG A 142 8.38 2.67 -9.98
C ARG A 142 7.24 1.81 -10.55
N ASN A 143 7.07 0.59 -10.04
CA ASN A 143 5.97 -0.29 -10.44
C ASN A 143 4.65 0.08 -9.73
N TRP A 144 4.74 0.74 -8.57
CA TRP A 144 3.59 1.19 -7.80
C TRP A 144 3.93 2.42 -6.94
N THR A 145 2.90 3.13 -6.52
CA THR A 145 2.98 4.22 -5.55
C THR A 145 1.95 4.01 -4.44
N GLY A 146 2.37 4.21 -3.19
CA GLY A 146 1.46 4.22 -2.05
C GLY A 146 0.52 5.43 -2.09
N PHE A 147 -0.70 5.27 -1.56
CA PHE A 147 -1.64 6.38 -1.41
C PHE A 147 -2.28 6.44 -0.01
N TYR A 148 -2.12 5.38 0.82
CA TYR A 148 -2.49 5.40 2.23
C TYR A 148 -1.58 4.52 3.08
N PHE A 149 -1.63 4.75 4.40
CA PHE A 149 -1.15 3.82 5.43
C PHE A 149 -2.32 3.19 6.17
N GLY A 150 -2.21 1.90 6.45
CA GLY A 150 -3.05 1.18 7.40
C GLY A 150 -2.22 0.79 8.63
N ILE A 151 -2.67 1.15 9.83
CA ILE A 151 -2.03 0.73 11.09
C ILE A 151 -2.80 -0.45 11.64
N PHE A 152 -2.07 -1.48 12.10
CA PHE A 152 -2.68 -2.69 12.62
C PHE A 152 -3.00 -2.52 14.11
N GLY A 153 -4.17 -3.00 14.53
CA GLY A 153 -4.65 -2.89 15.91
C GLY A 153 -5.53 -4.06 16.28
N ILE A 154 -6.34 -3.88 17.30
CA ILE A 154 -7.27 -4.89 17.80
C ILE A 154 -8.65 -4.27 17.90
N VAL A 155 -9.64 -4.80 17.18
CA VAL A 155 -11.05 -4.52 17.46
C VAL A 155 -11.51 -5.32 18.69
N MET A 156 -12.27 -4.68 19.54
CA MET A 156 -12.82 -5.29 20.77
C MET A 156 -14.29 -4.95 20.91
N ASN A 157 -15.10 -5.93 21.34
CA ASN A 157 -16.44 -5.67 21.83
C ASN A 157 -16.34 -5.25 23.31
N THR A 158 -16.68 -4.00 23.61
CA THR A 158 -16.48 -3.37 24.92
C THR A 158 -17.23 -4.10 26.05
N ASP A 159 -18.46 -4.50 25.80
CA ASP A 159 -19.29 -5.21 26.80
C ASP A 159 -18.70 -6.57 27.15
N ARG A 160 -18.28 -7.31 26.12
CA ARG A 160 -17.70 -8.64 26.31
C ARG A 160 -16.31 -8.57 26.93
N VAL A 161 -15.49 -7.57 26.56
CA VAL A 161 -14.18 -7.34 27.21
C VAL A 161 -14.37 -7.11 28.70
N ASN A 162 -15.33 -6.26 29.10
CA ASN A 162 -15.63 -6.00 30.52
C ASN A 162 -16.09 -7.26 31.25
N LYS A 163 -16.99 -8.01 30.65
CA LYS A 163 -17.62 -9.18 31.31
C LYS A 163 -16.70 -10.41 31.33
N GLU A 164 -15.88 -10.63 30.31
CA GLU A 164 -15.25 -11.93 30.09
C GLU A 164 -13.73 -11.95 30.23
N VAL A 165 -13.06 -10.78 30.12
CA VAL A 165 -11.59 -10.71 30.17
C VAL A 165 -11.03 -9.62 31.08
N GLY A 166 -11.89 -9.04 31.95
CA GLY A 166 -11.47 -8.13 33.03
C GLY A 166 -11.39 -6.66 32.63
N GLY A 167 -11.93 -6.23 31.47
CA GLY A 167 -12.14 -4.83 31.12
C GLY A 167 -10.91 -4.08 30.57
N ALA A 168 -9.70 -4.57 30.81
CA ALA A 168 -8.48 -3.89 30.36
C ALA A 168 -8.25 -4.06 28.86
N LYS A 169 -7.94 -2.96 28.17
CA LYS A 169 -7.50 -3.00 26.76
C LYS A 169 -6.11 -3.61 26.66
N PRO A 170 -5.85 -4.48 25.68
CA PRO A 170 -4.51 -4.94 25.38
C PRO A 170 -3.57 -3.77 25.04
N THR A 171 -2.43 -3.71 25.68
CA THR A 171 -1.35 -2.73 25.45
C THR A 171 -0.15 -3.35 24.75
N SER A 172 -0.08 -4.68 24.81
CA SER A 172 0.93 -5.53 24.17
C SER A 172 0.23 -6.65 23.39
N TRP A 173 0.88 -7.10 22.33
CA TRP A 173 0.44 -8.31 21.61
C TRP A 173 0.46 -9.55 22.52
N ASP A 174 1.37 -9.59 23.51
CA ASP A 174 1.49 -10.70 24.44
C ASP A 174 0.28 -10.81 25.40
N ASP A 175 -0.47 -9.73 25.60
CA ASP A 175 -1.71 -9.74 26.39
C ASP A 175 -2.76 -10.71 25.79
N LEU A 176 -2.71 -10.95 24.48
CA LEU A 176 -3.60 -11.90 23.78
C LEU A 176 -3.24 -13.38 24.00
N LEU A 177 -2.10 -13.66 24.64
CA LEU A 177 -1.65 -15.01 24.97
C LEU A 177 -2.24 -15.54 26.29
N ASP A 178 -2.83 -14.65 27.09
CA ASP A 178 -3.47 -15.02 28.36
C ASP A 178 -4.62 -16.03 28.11
N PRO A 179 -4.71 -17.14 28.87
CA PRO A 179 -5.80 -18.12 28.76
C PRO A 179 -7.21 -17.56 28.89
N LYS A 180 -7.39 -16.37 29.49
CA LYS A 180 -8.71 -15.70 29.55
C LYS A 180 -9.31 -15.42 28.18
N TRP A 181 -8.47 -15.37 27.12
CA TRP A 181 -8.89 -15.18 25.74
C TRP A 181 -9.28 -16.47 25.01
N LYS A 182 -9.15 -17.65 25.64
CA LYS A 182 -9.39 -18.93 24.99
C LYS A 182 -10.78 -19.01 24.34
N GLY A 183 -10.80 -19.25 23.02
CA GLY A 183 -12.02 -19.35 22.21
C GLY A 183 -12.75 -18.01 22.00
N LYS A 184 -12.11 -16.88 22.32
CA LYS A 184 -12.71 -15.54 22.24
C LYS A 184 -12.09 -14.65 21.17
N LEU A 185 -10.93 -15.05 20.65
CA LEU A 185 -10.24 -14.34 19.59
C LEU A 185 -10.59 -14.92 18.21
N ILE A 186 -10.57 -14.07 17.21
CA ILE A 186 -10.54 -14.45 15.80
C ILE A 186 -9.46 -13.64 15.08
N LEU A 187 -8.99 -14.13 13.96
CA LEU A 187 -8.02 -13.45 13.09
C LEU A 187 -8.43 -13.69 11.64
N GLY A 188 -8.55 -12.64 10.83
CA GLY A 188 -8.70 -12.82 9.38
C GLY A 188 -7.64 -13.79 8.85
N SER A 189 -8.06 -14.78 8.05
CA SER A 189 -7.18 -15.86 7.59
C SER A 189 -5.88 -15.30 7.00
N PRO A 190 -4.71 -15.68 7.50
CA PRO A 190 -3.43 -15.25 6.93
C PRO A 190 -3.25 -15.63 5.45
N ILE A 191 -3.94 -16.68 5.01
CA ILE A 191 -3.86 -17.16 3.62
C ILE A 191 -4.60 -16.24 2.66
N THR A 192 -5.75 -15.68 3.09
CA THR A 192 -6.64 -14.91 2.19
C THR A 192 -6.62 -13.43 2.46
N THR A 193 -6.19 -12.98 3.65
CA THR A 193 -6.21 -11.57 4.04
C THR A 193 -4.81 -10.98 4.22
N GLY A 194 -4.63 -9.74 3.77
CA GLY A 194 -3.40 -8.98 4.04
C GLY A 194 -3.17 -8.79 5.54
N GLY A 195 -4.22 -8.47 6.30
CA GLY A 195 -4.14 -8.28 7.75
C GLY A 195 -3.66 -9.52 8.51
N GLY A 196 -4.13 -10.71 8.11
CA GLY A 196 -3.65 -11.96 8.72
C GLY A 196 -2.16 -12.20 8.49
N TYR A 197 -1.67 -11.93 7.27
CA TYR A 197 -0.24 -12.01 6.97
C TYR A 197 0.57 -10.94 7.72
N ILE A 198 0.10 -9.69 7.73
CA ILE A 198 0.74 -8.60 8.50
C ILE A 198 0.85 -8.96 9.98
N PHE A 199 -0.14 -9.65 10.56
CA PHE A 199 -0.04 -10.11 11.94
C PHE A 199 1.11 -11.08 12.15
N ILE A 200 1.30 -12.07 11.26
CA ILE A 200 2.45 -12.98 11.31
C ILE A 200 3.76 -12.20 11.17
N ALA A 201 3.88 -11.37 10.14
CA ALA A 201 5.08 -10.58 9.89
C ALA A 201 5.40 -9.62 11.04
N THR A 202 4.38 -8.99 11.66
CA THR A 202 4.54 -8.17 12.86
C THR A 202 5.22 -8.96 13.98
N GLN A 203 4.81 -10.20 14.23
CA GLN A 203 5.45 -11.02 15.26
C GLN A 203 6.90 -11.36 14.90
N VAL A 204 7.19 -11.68 13.64
CA VAL A 204 8.57 -11.92 13.18
C VAL A 204 9.46 -10.70 13.44
N PHE A 205 8.99 -9.50 13.12
CA PHE A 205 9.76 -8.26 13.35
C PHE A 205 9.84 -7.86 14.82
N ARG A 206 8.82 -8.12 15.64
CA ARG A 206 8.87 -7.95 17.10
C ARG A 206 9.99 -8.77 17.73
N PHE A 207 10.26 -9.94 17.20
CA PHE A 207 11.34 -10.82 17.66
C PHE A 207 12.63 -10.68 16.83
N ASN A 208 12.85 -9.54 16.16
CA ASN A 208 14.07 -9.27 15.38
C ASN A 208 14.37 -10.36 14.33
N LYS A 209 13.34 -10.85 13.64
CA LYS A 209 13.40 -11.95 12.66
C LYS A 209 13.75 -13.32 13.26
N ASP A 210 13.62 -13.51 14.58
CA ASP A 210 13.67 -14.83 15.21
C ASP A 210 12.34 -15.56 14.92
N GLU A 211 12.31 -16.31 13.84
CA GLU A 211 11.12 -17.00 13.37
C GLU A 211 10.65 -18.09 14.34
N ALA A 212 11.56 -18.72 15.08
CA ALA A 212 11.20 -19.73 16.06
C ALA A 212 10.36 -19.11 17.19
N LYS A 213 10.80 -17.97 17.73
CA LYS A 213 10.02 -17.22 18.72
C LYS A 213 8.70 -16.69 18.17
N ALA A 214 8.71 -16.19 16.93
CA ALA A 214 7.49 -15.72 16.28
C ALA A 214 6.47 -16.85 16.10
N MET A 215 6.90 -18.04 15.69
CA MET A 215 6.01 -19.18 15.53
C MET A 215 5.55 -19.78 16.88
N ASP A 216 6.38 -19.74 17.93
CA ASP A 216 5.93 -20.06 19.28
C ASP A 216 4.82 -19.11 19.73
N TYR A 217 5.01 -17.81 19.52
CA TYR A 217 3.97 -16.83 19.78
C TYR A 217 2.68 -17.17 18.99
N MET A 218 2.78 -17.43 17.68
CA MET A 218 1.64 -17.75 16.83
C MET A 218 0.92 -19.04 17.27
N LYS A 219 1.65 -20.05 17.72
CA LYS A 219 1.07 -21.28 18.28
C LYS A 219 0.28 -21.02 19.57
N ARG A 220 0.83 -20.22 20.48
CA ARG A 220 0.17 -19.82 21.73
C ARG A 220 -1.04 -18.93 21.45
N PHE A 221 -0.93 -18.00 20.52
CA PHE A 221 -2.05 -17.16 20.08
C PHE A 221 -3.17 -18.02 19.46
N HIS A 222 -2.83 -18.98 18.60
CA HIS A 222 -3.77 -19.93 17.98
C HIS A 222 -4.60 -20.69 19.03
N ALA A 223 -4.01 -21.05 20.16
CA ALA A 223 -4.73 -21.73 21.24
C ALA A 223 -5.91 -20.92 21.82
N ASN A 224 -5.91 -19.60 21.62
CA ASN A 224 -6.97 -18.67 22.02
C ASN A 224 -7.92 -18.31 20.87
N VAL A 225 -7.58 -18.67 19.61
CA VAL A 225 -8.38 -18.35 18.42
C VAL A 225 -9.49 -19.37 18.22
N ALA A 226 -10.71 -18.86 18.01
CA ALA A 226 -11.87 -19.70 17.71
C ALA A 226 -11.99 -20.03 16.23
N GLN A 227 -11.68 -19.05 15.35
CA GLN A 227 -11.77 -19.23 13.89
C GLN A 227 -10.95 -18.20 13.12
N TYR A 228 -10.74 -18.46 11.82
CA TYR A 228 -10.06 -17.61 10.85
C TYR A 228 -11.02 -17.20 9.72
N PRO A 229 -11.78 -16.08 9.87
CA PRO A 229 -12.66 -15.59 8.80
C PRO A 229 -11.90 -15.31 7.50
N GLY A 230 -12.59 -15.51 6.36
CA GLY A 230 -11.99 -15.37 5.03
C GLY A 230 -11.63 -13.94 4.64
N THR A 231 -12.22 -12.92 5.29
CA THR A 231 -11.96 -11.50 5.03
C THR A 231 -11.76 -10.70 6.32
N SER A 232 -10.98 -9.63 6.26
CA SER A 232 -10.77 -8.72 7.39
C SER A 232 -12.06 -8.01 7.83
N PRO A 233 -12.90 -7.49 6.94
CA PRO A 233 -14.20 -6.90 7.33
C PRO A 233 -15.11 -7.88 8.06
N GLN A 234 -15.14 -9.15 7.65
CA GLN A 234 -15.94 -10.19 8.33
C GLN A 234 -15.51 -10.36 9.79
N ALA A 235 -14.21 -10.35 10.07
CA ALA A 235 -13.72 -10.46 11.45
C ALA A 235 -14.20 -9.27 12.31
N ILE A 236 -14.18 -8.04 11.78
CA ILE A 236 -14.70 -6.87 12.49
C ILE A 236 -16.21 -7.00 12.76
N GLN A 237 -16.98 -7.42 11.76
CA GLN A 237 -18.43 -7.60 11.89
C GLN A 237 -18.79 -8.63 12.97
N LEU A 238 -18.10 -9.77 13.03
CA LEU A 238 -18.34 -10.80 14.03
C LEU A 238 -18.07 -10.31 15.45
N VAL A 239 -17.04 -9.47 15.65
CA VAL A 239 -16.77 -8.82 16.94
C VAL A 239 -17.81 -7.73 17.23
N SER A 240 -18.17 -6.91 16.23
CA SER A 240 -19.17 -5.86 16.32
C SER A 240 -20.54 -6.41 16.75
N GLN A 241 -20.93 -7.57 16.21
CA GLN A 241 -22.17 -8.29 16.55
C GLN A 241 -22.09 -9.03 17.90
N GLY A 242 -20.97 -8.97 18.60
CA GLY A 242 -20.76 -9.66 19.87
C GLY A 242 -20.61 -11.19 19.75
N GLN A 243 -20.31 -11.74 18.58
CA GLN A 243 -20.06 -13.18 18.43
C GLN A 243 -18.68 -13.58 18.97
N PHE A 244 -17.69 -12.67 18.89
CA PHE A 244 -16.35 -12.83 19.47
C PHE A 244 -15.96 -11.59 20.26
N VAL A 245 -14.95 -11.74 21.14
CA VAL A 245 -14.53 -10.67 22.04
C VAL A 245 -13.59 -9.69 21.35
N ALA A 246 -12.63 -10.20 20.60
CA ALA A 246 -11.63 -9.35 19.92
C ALA A 246 -11.02 -10.00 18.67
N ALA A 247 -10.47 -9.16 17.81
CA ALA A 247 -9.72 -9.58 16.62
C ALA A 247 -8.61 -8.58 16.27
N PRO A 248 -7.37 -9.05 16.00
CA PRO A 248 -6.39 -8.23 15.30
C PRO A 248 -6.92 -7.80 13.93
N ASN A 249 -6.86 -6.49 13.62
CA ASN A 249 -7.39 -5.95 12.37
C ASN A 249 -6.88 -4.52 12.10
N TRP A 250 -7.24 -3.94 10.97
CA TRP A 250 -6.87 -2.60 10.56
C TRP A 250 -7.59 -1.52 11.38
N ALA A 251 -6.84 -0.58 11.94
CA ALA A 251 -7.38 0.51 12.77
C ALA A 251 -8.42 1.35 12.01
N HIS A 252 -8.18 1.64 10.74
CA HIS A 252 -9.08 2.44 9.91
C HIS A 252 -10.44 1.76 9.68
N ASP A 253 -10.46 0.46 9.45
CA ASP A 253 -11.71 -0.30 9.29
C ASP A 253 -12.46 -0.42 10.63
N ILE A 254 -11.73 -0.58 11.75
CA ILE A 254 -12.31 -0.58 13.10
C ILE A 254 -12.96 0.77 13.41
N LEU A 255 -12.29 1.89 13.10
CA LEU A 255 -12.83 3.23 13.32
C LEU A 255 -14.07 3.48 12.44
N THR A 256 -14.06 3.00 11.21
CA THR A 256 -15.20 3.08 10.30
C THR A 256 -16.42 2.31 10.84
N GLU A 257 -16.19 1.12 11.37
CA GLU A 257 -17.27 0.33 11.97
C GLU A 257 -17.74 0.91 13.31
N LYS A 258 -16.83 1.47 14.13
CA LYS A 258 -17.15 2.11 15.41
C LYS A 258 -18.13 3.26 15.28
N VAL A 259 -18.12 3.99 14.18
CA VAL A 259 -19.12 5.05 13.90
C VAL A 259 -20.53 4.47 13.80
N LYS A 260 -20.67 3.26 13.24
CA LYS A 260 -21.96 2.56 13.10
C LYS A 260 -22.34 1.80 14.36
N ASN A 261 -21.34 1.26 15.06
CA ASN A 261 -21.51 0.49 16.29
C ASN A 261 -20.57 1.00 17.40
N PRO A 262 -21.04 1.92 18.26
CA PRO A 262 -20.25 2.45 19.38
C PRO A 262 -19.88 1.40 20.45
N GLY A 263 -20.47 0.21 20.40
CA GLY A 263 -20.16 -0.90 21.32
C GLY A 263 -18.82 -1.60 21.03
N ILE A 264 -18.10 -1.20 20.00
CA ILE A 264 -16.74 -1.67 19.77
C ILE A 264 -15.70 -0.58 20.07
N ASP A 265 -14.46 -1.03 20.30
CA ASP A 265 -13.33 -0.13 20.53
C ASP A 265 -12.06 -0.63 19.85
N LEU A 266 -11.08 0.28 19.72
CA LEU A 266 -9.77 0.05 19.14
C LEU A 266 -8.70 0.05 20.24
N ALA A 267 -7.84 -0.96 20.22
CA ALA A 267 -6.55 -0.94 20.92
C ALA A 267 -5.40 -0.98 19.90
N ILE A 268 -4.33 -0.26 20.18
CA ILE A 268 -3.09 -0.32 19.40
C ILE A 268 -1.98 -0.80 20.35
N PRO A 269 -1.60 -2.07 20.27
CA PRO A 269 -0.48 -2.60 21.05
C PRO A 269 0.85 -1.99 20.59
N LYS A 270 1.82 -1.87 21.52
CA LYS A 270 3.19 -1.49 21.20
C LYS A 270 3.83 -2.49 20.22
N GLY A 271 4.71 -1.99 19.38
CA GLY A 271 5.36 -2.81 18.38
C GLY A 271 4.35 -3.33 17.34
N THR A 272 3.45 -2.48 16.86
CA THR A 272 2.47 -2.87 15.84
C THR A 272 3.04 -2.78 14.42
N GLY A 273 2.43 -3.56 13.50
CA GLY A 273 2.72 -3.50 12.08
C GLY A 273 1.86 -2.44 11.36
N TYR A 274 2.23 -2.19 10.13
CA TYR A 274 1.48 -1.29 9.23
C TYR A 274 1.53 -1.79 7.79
N GLU A 275 0.61 -1.31 6.97
CA GLU A 275 0.65 -1.52 5.52
C GLU A 275 0.82 -0.19 4.79
N ILE A 276 1.32 -0.28 3.56
CA ILE A 276 1.22 0.79 2.56
C ILE A 276 0.24 0.29 1.51
N GLY A 277 -0.92 0.92 1.43
CA GLY A 277 -1.86 0.63 0.36
C GLY A 277 -1.40 1.29 -0.93
N ALA A 278 -1.33 0.51 -2.01
CA ALA A 278 -0.70 0.94 -3.25
C ALA A 278 -1.66 1.03 -4.43
N VAL A 279 -1.24 1.76 -5.46
CA VAL A 279 -1.87 1.83 -6.77
C VAL A 279 -0.83 1.58 -7.85
N SER A 280 -1.19 0.83 -8.88
CA SER A 280 -0.31 0.49 -10.02
C SER A 280 -1.06 0.40 -11.33
N VAL A 281 -0.35 0.65 -12.43
CA VAL A 281 -0.83 0.44 -13.80
C VAL A 281 -0.43 -0.97 -14.23
N ILE A 282 -1.38 -1.70 -14.81
CA ILE A 282 -1.12 -3.05 -15.35
C ILE A 282 -0.40 -2.94 -16.68
N LYS A 283 0.68 -3.71 -16.86
CA LYS A 283 1.44 -3.78 -18.11
C LYS A 283 0.59 -4.40 -19.21
N GLY A 284 0.61 -3.77 -20.38
CA GLY A 284 -0.21 -4.22 -21.51
C GLY A 284 -1.65 -3.70 -21.48
N THR A 285 -1.95 -2.72 -20.61
CA THR A 285 -3.21 -1.96 -20.66
C THR A 285 -3.49 -1.42 -22.06
N LYS A 286 -4.74 -1.50 -22.50
CA LYS A 286 -5.16 -0.99 -23.81
C LYS A 286 -5.40 0.52 -23.81
N ASN A 287 -5.52 1.13 -22.62
CA ASN A 287 -5.73 2.57 -22.47
C ASN A 287 -4.75 3.18 -21.45
N PRO A 288 -3.44 3.21 -21.75
CA PRO A 288 -2.42 3.65 -20.80
C PRO A 288 -2.56 5.11 -20.39
N VAL A 289 -3.09 5.97 -21.25
CA VAL A 289 -3.29 7.41 -20.94
C VAL A 289 -4.36 7.56 -19.84
N ALA A 290 -5.48 6.88 -19.97
CA ALA A 290 -6.56 6.95 -18.98
C ALA A 290 -6.18 6.20 -17.68
N ALA A 291 -5.47 5.06 -17.77
CA ALA A 291 -4.98 4.32 -16.61
C ALA A 291 -3.99 5.19 -15.78
N LYS A 292 -3.05 5.86 -16.42
CA LYS A 292 -2.11 6.79 -15.78
C LYS A 292 -2.85 7.99 -15.18
N ALA A 293 -3.83 8.54 -15.87
CA ALA A 293 -4.66 9.63 -15.34
C ALA A 293 -5.43 9.22 -14.07
N PHE A 294 -5.89 7.96 -13.98
CA PHE A 294 -6.50 7.46 -12.76
C PHE A 294 -5.48 7.39 -11.60
N VAL A 295 -4.27 6.87 -11.84
CA VAL A 295 -3.19 6.84 -10.84
C VAL A 295 -2.81 8.26 -10.42
N ASP A 296 -2.66 9.19 -11.36
CA ASP A 296 -2.34 10.59 -11.07
C ASP A 296 -3.40 11.22 -10.16
N TRP A 297 -4.68 11.00 -10.46
CA TRP A 297 -5.77 11.50 -9.65
C TRP A 297 -5.79 10.90 -8.24
N VAL A 298 -5.59 9.59 -8.10
CA VAL A 298 -5.54 8.91 -6.77
C VAL A 298 -4.47 9.53 -5.88
N LEU A 299 -3.40 10.05 -6.45
CA LEU A 299 -2.27 10.66 -5.74
C LEU A 299 -2.41 12.17 -5.53
N THR A 300 -3.53 12.79 -5.93
CA THR A 300 -3.81 14.21 -5.62
C THR A 300 -4.17 14.40 -4.15
N LYS A 301 -4.10 15.66 -3.71
CA LYS A 301 -4.52 16.03 -2.35
C LYS A 301 -6.01 15.76 -2.13
N GLU A 302 -6.83 16.12 -3.10
CA GLU A 302 -8.28 15.93 -3.08
C GLU A 302 -8.66 14.46 -2.92
N ALA A 303 -8.02 13.55 -3.66
CA ALA A 303 -8.25 12.13 -3.53
C ALA A 303 -7.75 11.61 -2.18
N GLY A 304 -6.63 12.12 -1.66
CA GLY A 304 -6.13 11.82 -0.32
C GLY A 304 -7.12 12.24 0.77
N GLU A 305 -7.63 13.45 0.73
CA GLU A 305 -8.65 13.97 1.66
C GLU A 305 -9.94 13.15 1.58
N LEU A 306 -10.38 12.82 0.37
CA LEU A 306 -11.53 11.95 0.15
C LEU A 306 -11.32 10.56 0.78
N ASN A 307 -10.15 9.94 0.58
CA ASN A 307 -9.83 8.65 1.18
C ASN A 307 -9.88 8.70 2.71
N VAL A 308 -9.26 9.71 3.32
CA VAL A 308 -9.32 9.92 4.78
C VAL A 308 -10.76 10.03 5.25
N LYS A 309 -11.57 10.85 4.60
CA LYS A 309 -12.99 11.06 4.93
C LYS A 309 -13.82 9.78 4.86
N LEU A 310 -13.58 8.96 3.83
CA LEU A 310 -14.40 7.77 3.55
C LEU A 310 -13.99 6.53 4.34
N SER A 311 -12.72 6.45 4.73
CA SER A 311 -12.15 5.18 5.21
C SER A 311 -11.30 5.31 6.47
N ASN A 312 -11.12 6.50 7.02
CA ASN A 312 -10.20 6.77 8.14
C ASN A 312 -8.74 6.30 7.91
N ARG A 313 -8.36 5.98 6.66
CA ARG A 313 -6.98 5.66 6.30
C ARG A 313 -6.10 6.89 6.41
N VAL A 314 -4.85 6.69 6.81
CA VAL A 314 -3.89 7.80 6.87
C VAL A 314 -3.29 8.02 5.48
N SER A 315 -3.31 9.24 4.97
CA SER A 315 -2.70 9.54 3.67
C SER A 315 -1.17 9.40 3.73
N VAL A 316 -0.56 8.96 2.62
CA VAL A 316 0.91 9.02 2.45
C VAL A 316 1.41 10.43 2.14
N ARG A 317 0.51 11.35 1.82
CA ARG A 317 0.82 12.76 1.59
C ARG A 317 0.91 13.50 2.92
N THR A 318 1.94 14.30 3.09
CA THR A 318 2.17 15.08 4.31
C THR A 318 1.26 16.31 4.44
N ASP A 319 0.64 16.72 3.34
CA ASP A 319 -0.28 17.85 3.26
C ASP A 319 -1.78 17.48 3.40
N VAL A 320 -2.06 16.21 3.74
CA VAL A 320 -3.41 15.69 4.02
C VAL A 320 -3.47 15.26 5.49
N PRO A 321 -4.26 15.95 6.33
CA PRO A 321 -4.38 15.60 7.75
C PRO A 321 -5.11 14.27 7.95
N PRO A 322 -4.78 13.49 8.99
CA PRO A 322 -5.51 12.27 9.35
C PRO A 322 -6.93 12.59 9.87
N ALA A 323 -7.80 11.60 9.85
CA ALA A 323 -9.11 11.72 10.50
C ALA A 323 -8.95 11.91 12.03
N PRO A 324 -9.88 12.62 12.71
CA PRO A 324 -9.84 12.78 14.15
C PRO A 324 -9.81 11.42 14.88
N GLY A 325 -8.84 11.24 15.77
CA GLY A 325 -8.67 10.00 16.55
C GLY A 325 -8.05 8.84 15.76
N ALA A 326 -7.72 8.98 14.48
CA ALA A 326 -6.99 7.96 13.74
C ALA A 326 -5.53 7.91 14.21
N PRO A 327 -4.96 6.71 14.45
CA PRO A 327 -3.55 6.57 14.76
C PRO A 327 -2.72 6.92 13.52
N THR A 328 -1.60 7.63 13.74
CA THR A 328 -0.62 7.94 12.69
C THR A 328 0.67 7.16 12.91
N LEU A 329 1.54 7.06 11.89
CA LEU A 329 2.82 6.38 12.03
C LEU A 329 3.71 6.97 13.14
N THR A 330 3.52 8.26 13.50
CA THR A 330 4.27 8.96 14.54
C THR A 330 3.60 8.92 15.92
N SER A 331 2.32 8.53 16.00
CA SER A 331 1.56 8.49 17.26
C SER A 331 1.59 7.12 17.93
N VAL A 332 2.14 6.09 17.28
CA VAL A 332 2.18 4.71 17.76
C VAL A 332 3.60 4.14 17.67
N GLU A 333 3.89 3.16 18.50
CA GLU A 333 5.15 2.41 18.44
C GLU A 333 5.03 1.29 17.39
N LEU A 334 5.75 1.46 16.28
CA LEU A 334 5.78 0.50 15.18
C LEU A 334 6.94 -0.48 15.33
N VAL A 335 6.79 -1.69 14.79
CA VAL A 335 7.94 -2.57 14.55
C VAL A 335 8.83 -1.97 13.45
N ASN A 336 10.12 -2.29 13.50
CA ASN A 336 11.01 -2.02 12.37
C ASN A 336 10.68 -2.98 11.21
N TYR A 337 9.66 -2.61 10.42
CA TYR A 337 9.07 -3.45 9.39
C TYR A 337 9.89 -3.40 8.10
N ASP A 338 10.66 -4.48 7.85
CA ASP A 338 11.39 -4.68 6.60
C ASP A 338 10.44 -5.26 5.53
N ARG A 339 9.83 -4.36 4.77
CA ARG A 339 8.81 -4.68 3.77
C ARG A 339 9.33 -5.61 2.67
N ASP A 340 10.55 -5.36 2.18
CA ASP A 340 11.13 -6.16 1.10
C ASP A 340 11.39 -7.59 1.56
N TRP A 341 11.91 -7.74 2.77
CA TRP A 341 12.08 -9.06 3.38
C TRP A 341 10.73 -9.75 3.62
N ALA A 342 9.73 -9.04 4.11
CA ALA A 342 8.40 -9.58 4.34
C ALA A 342 7.75 -10.07 3.03
N ALA A 343 7.83 -9.27 1.97
CA ALA A 343 7.31 -9.65 0.65
C ALA A 343 8.03 -10.87 0.07
N ALA A 344 9.36 -10.94 0.21
CA ALA A 344 10.17 -12.06 -0.29
C ALA A 344 9.93 -13.38 0.46
N ASN A 345 9.53 -13.31 1.74
CA ASN A 345 9.34 -14.46 2.60
C ASN A 345 7.86 -14.84 2.84
N LYS A 346 6.91 -14.16 2.20
CA LYS A 346 5.49 -14.32 2.46
C LYS A 346 5.02 -15.77 2.34
N ASP A 347 5.22 -16.40 1.20
CA ASP A 347 4.73 -17.76 0.95
C ASP A 347 5.36 -18.77 1.90
N ARG A 348 6.65 -18.60 2.21
CA ARG A 348 7.38 -19.44 3.15
C ARG A 348 6.84 -19.30 4.58
N LEU A 349 6.63 -18.06 5.04
CA LEU A 349 6.09 -17.78 6.37
C LEU A 349 4.64 -18.28 6.53
N LEU A 350 3.83 -18.18 5.49
CA LEU A 350 2.48 -18.73 5.49
C LEU A 350 2.49 -20.27 5.64
N LYS A 351 3.36 -20.96 4.90
CA LYS A 351 3.54 -22.42 5.05
C LYS A 351 4.03 -22.79 6.45
N LEU A 352 5.03 -22.05 6.97
CA LEU A 352 5.58 -22.29 8.30
C LEU A 352 4.50 -22.09 9.38
N TRP A 353 3.68 -21.03 9.25
CA TRP A 353 2.55 -20.79 10.15
C TRP A 353 1.53 -21.94 10.09
N GLN A 354 1.10 -22.39 8.90
CA GLN A 354 0.17 -23.51 8.76
C GLN A 354 0.69 -24.77 9.44
N GLN A 355 1.97 -25.11 9.22
CA GLN A 355 2.62 -26.26 9.87
C GLN A 355 2.66 -26.10 11.40
N THR A 356 2.90 -24.87 11.88
CA THR A 356 3.01 -24.58 13.32
C THR A 356 1.67 -24.71 14.04
N VAL A 357 0.57 -24.28 13.42
CA VAL A 357 -0.76 -24.30 14.03
C VAL A 357 -1.60 -25.52 13.64
N GLY A 358 -1.15 -26.30 12.66
CA GLY A 358 -1.78 -27.58 12.28
C GLY A 358 -3.05 -27.42 11.43
N ILE A 359 -3.12 -26.40 10.54
CA ILE A 359 -4.26 -26.14 9.65
C ILE A 359 -3.84 -25.97 8.19
#